data_2998cdaae022108a06b6fb936bb7a0eb
#
_entry.id   2998cdaae022108a06b6fb936bb7a0eb
#
_cell.length_a   1.000
_cell.length_b   1.000
_cell.length_c   1.000
_cell.angle_alpha   90.00
_cell.angle_beta   90.00
_cell.angle_gamma   90.00
#
_symmetry.space_group_name_H-M   'P 1'
#
loop_
_entity.id
_entity.type
_entity.pdbx_description
1 polymer ?
#
loop_
_entity_poly.entity_id
_entity_poly.type
_entity_poly.pdbx_seq_one_letter_code
_entity_poly.pdbx_strand_id
1 'polypeptide(L)'
;AQDSVAKISQLMTEKDAQLTLESKQLLSRWPELKQRYAQDELVVKIRDKELRTQLTYTSLSGSKIPKVSLPKFHDDGDILAWQLRENIAGEFPFTAGVFPFKREGEDPTRMFAGEGDAFRTNARFKRVSEGMPAKRLSTAFDSVTLYGNDPHERPDIYGKVGNSGVSIATLEDMKVLYSGFDLTNPMTSVSMTINGPAPTILAMFLNTAIQQNVDKYV
;
A
#
# COMPACT_ATOMS: atom_id res chain seq x y z
N ALA A 1 -50.16 30.57 7.55
CA ALA A 1 -49.54 29.23 7.46
C ALA A 1 -49.29 28.81 6.01
N GLN A 2 -50.28 28.86 5.11
CA GLN A 2 -50.10 28.46 3.70
C GLN A 2 -49.08 29.32 2.95
N ASP A 3 -49.09 30.65 3.14
CA ASP A 3 -48.11 31.57 2.53
C ASP A 3 -46.65 31.29 3.01
N SER A 4 -46.50 30.89 4.28
CA SER A 4 -45.20 30.53 4.81
C SER A 4 -44.64 29.24 4.19
N VAL A 5 -45.48 28.25 3.96
CA VAL A 5 -45.10 26.99 3.30
C VAL A 5 -44.72 27.24 1.84
N ALA A 6 -45.51 28.05 1.11
CA ALA A 6 -45.18 28.40 -0.27
C ALA A 6 -43.84 29.13 -0.38
N LYS A 7 -43.57 30.10 0.52
CA LYS A 7 -42.32 30.83 0.55
C LYS A 7 -41.11 29.93 0.87
N ILE A 8 -41.26 29.00 1.82
CA ILE A 8 -40.21 28.02 2.13
C ILE A 8 -39.93 27.10 0.93
N SER A 9 -40.97 26.59 0.27
CA SER A 9 -40.84 25.78 -0.92
C SER A 9 -40.12 26.49 -2.06
N GLN A 10 -40.44 27.78 -2.27
CA GLN A 10 -39.74 28.61 -3.24
C GLN A 10 -38.26 28.76 -2.90
N LEU A 11 -37.92 29.08 -1.65
CA LEU A 11 -36.54 29.22 -1.20
C LEU A 11 -35.77 27.90 -1.33
N MET A 12 -36.39 26.76 -1.04
CA MET A 12 -35.78 25.43 -1.25
C MET A 12 -35.46 25.22 -2.72
N THR A 13 -36.37 25.54 -3.63
CA THR A 13 -36.14 25.40 -5.07
C THR A 13 -35.02 26.32 -5.55
N GLU A 14 -34.97 27.55 -5.08
CA GLU A 14 -33.91 28.49 -5.41
C GLU A 14 -32.55 28.03 -4.93
N LYS A 15 -32.46 27.47 -3.71
CA LYS A 15 -31.22 26.94 -3.15
C LYS A 15 -30.78 25.65 -3.84
N ASP A 16 -31.73 24.77 -4.17
CA ASP A 16 -31.43 23.56 -4.93
C ASP A 16 -30.89 23.89 -6.33
N ALA A 17 -31.43 24.92 -6.97
CA ALA A 17 -30.90 25.38 -8.27
C ALA A 17 -29.47 25.94 -8.22
N GLN A 18 -29.01 26.40 -7.06
CA GLN A 18 -27.65 26.88 -6.82
C GLN A 18 -26.63 25.75 -6.60
N LEU A 19 -27.08 24.55 -6.24
CA LEU A 19 -26.20 23.40 -6.06
C LEU A 19 -25.67 22.89 -7.39
N THR A 20 -24.36 22.57 -7.41
CA THR A 20 -23.74 21.92 -8.55
C THR A 20 -24.27 20.49 -8.72
N LEU A 21 -24.18 19.94 -9.92
CA LEU A 21 -24.55 18.55 -10.19
C LEU A 21 -23.77 17.57 -9.28
N GLU A 22 -22.49 17.82 -9.07
CA GLU A 22 -21.62 17.05 -8.18
C GLU A 22 -22.13 17.07 -6.74
N SER A 23 -22.46 18.24 -6.20
CA SER A 23 -23.01 18.39 -4.86
C SER A 23 -24.33 17.61 -4.68
N LYS A 24 -25.20 17.66 -5.67
CA LYS A 24 -26.45 16.88 -5.66
C LYS A 24 -26.19 15.38 -5.67
N GLN A 25 -25.22 14.91 -6.46
CA GLN A 25 -24.81 13.51 -6.49
C GLN A 25 -24.22 13.05 -5.15
N LEU A 26 -23.38 13.86 -4.52
CA LEU A 26 -22.82 13.56 -3.21
C LEU A 26 -23.92 13.39 -2.15
N LEU A 27 -24.85 14.32 -2.09
CA LEU A 27 -25.97 14.27 -1.15
C LEU A 27 -26.88 13.06 -1.41
N SER A 28 -27.20 12.77 -2.67
CA SER A 28 -28.06 11.63 -3.03
C SER A 28 -27.44 10.27 -2.68
N ARG A 29 -26.11 10.15 -2.72
CA ARG A 29 -25.36 8.94 -2.36
C ARG A 29 -25.20 8.73 -0.85
N TRP A 30 -25.42 9.76 -0.03
CA TRP A 30 -25.18 9.71 1.41
C TRP A 30 -25.94 8.59 2.15
N PRO A 31 -27.25 8.36 1.92
CA PRO A 31 -27.99 7.27 2.57
C PRO A 31 -27.41 5.88 2.24
N GLU A 32 -27.03 5.65 0.98
CA GLU A 32 -26.38 4.42 0.54
C GLU A 32 -25.04 4.21 1.22
N LEU A 33 -24.24 5.28 1.30
CA LEU A 33 -22.94 5.28 1.97
C LEU A 33 -23.08 4.89 3.46
N LYS A 34 -24.04 5.49 4.16
CA LYS A 34 -24.35 5.13 5.56
C LYS A 34 -24.73 3.67 5.70
N GLN A 35 -25.58 3.16 4.83
CA GLN A 35 -26.01 1.77 4.86
C GLN A 35 -24.84 0.81 4.59
N ARG A 36 -23.97 1.14 3.64
CA ARG A 36 -22.76 0.37 3.29
C ARG A 36 -21.84 0.17 4.48
N TYR A 37 -21.57 1.22 5.25
CA TYR A 37 -20.66 1.19 6.40
C TYR A 37 -21.34 0.82 7.73
N ALA A 38 -22.66 0.63 7.74
CA ALA A 38 -23.39 0.11 8.90
C ALA A 38 -23.34 -1.42 9.02
N GLN A 39 -22.82 -2.11 8.01
CA GLN A 39 -22.70 -3.57 7.96
C GLN A 39 -21.41 -4.04 8.63
N ASP A 40 -21.35 -5.30 9.07
CA ASP A 40 -20.13 -5.90 9.61
C ASP A 40 -19.12 -6.24 8.51
N GLU A 41 -19.59 -6.51 7.30
CA GLU A 41 -18.77 -6.94 6.17
C GLU A 41 -19.23 -6.27 4.87
N LEU A 42 -18.28 -5.84 4.07
CA LEU A 42 -18.49 -5.35 2.71
C LEU A 42 -18.11 -6.44 1.72
N VAL A 43 -19.04 -6.86 0.89
CA VAL A 43 -18.79 -7.82 -0.18
C VAL A 43 -18.80 -7.09 -1.51
N VAL A 44 -17.67 -7.10 -2.20
CA VAL A 44 -17.52 -6.51 -3.54
C VAL A 44 -17.22 -7.63 -4.53
N LYS A 45 -18.05 -7.76 -5.55
CA LYS A 45 -17.85 -8.73 -6.61
C LYS A 45 -16.98 -8.12 -7.70
N ILE A 46 -15.80 -8.71 -7.92
CA ILE A 46 -14.85 -8.31 -8.97
C ILE A 46 -14.71 -9.49 -9.94
N ARG A 47 -15.33 -9.38 -11.11
CA ARG A 47 -15.43 -10.48 -12.08
C ARG A 47 -16.04 -11.73 -11.42
N ASP A 48 -15.30 -12.85 -11.39
CA ASP A 48 -15.75 -14.12 -10.80
C ASP A 48 -15.34 -14.31 -9.33
N LYS A 49 -14.71 -13.29 -8.71
CA LYS A 49 -14.27 -13.35 -7.31
C LYS A 49 -15.04 -12.37 -6.44
N GLU A 50 -15.49 -12.86 -5.28
CA GLU A 50 -16.01 -12.01 -4.22
C GLU A 50 -14.88 -11.57 -3.30
N LEU A 51 -14.68 -10.27 -3.19
CA LEU A 51 -13.78 -9.68 -2.21
C LEU A 51 -14.61 -9.31 -0.98
N ARG A 52 -14.34 -9.97 0.14
CA ARG A 52 -14.97 -9.71 1.43
C ARG A 52 -14.03 -8.90 2.31
N THR A 53 -14.51 -7.78 2.79
CA THR A 53 -13.75 -6.87 3.64
C THR A 53 -14.49 -6.65 4.95
N GLN A 54 -13.89 -7.02 6.08
CA GLN A 54 -14.45 -6.78 7.41
C GLN A 54 -14.45 -5.28 7.69
N LEU A 55 -15.62 -4.74 8.03
CA LEU A 55 -15.82 -3.32 8.35
C LEU A 55 -15.70 -3.01 9.85
N THR A 56 -15.59 -4.04 10.68
CA THR A 56 -15.44 -3.93 12.12
C THR A 56 -14.23 -4.71 12.61
N TYR A 57 -13.75 -4.37 13.79
CA TYR A 57 -12.82 -5.19 14.57
C TYR A 57 -13.31 -5.28 16.01
N THR A 58 -12.90 -6.33 16.71
CA THR A 58 -13.28 -6.53 18.10
C THR A 58 -12.17 -6.01 19.01
N SER A 59 -12.53 -5.14 19.96
CA SER A 59 -11.60 -4.65 20.98
C SER A 59 -11.25 -5.74 21.99
N LEU A 60 -10.23 -5.50 22.81
CA LEU A 60 -9.87 -6.41 23.91
C LEU A 60 -11.01 -6.61 24.93
N SER A 61 -11.91 -5.63 25.04
CA SER A 61 -13.13 -5.72 25.88
C SER A 61 -14.29 -6.46 25.21
N GLY A 62 -14.13 -6.97 23.98
CA GLY A 62 -15.18 -7.66 23.23
C GLY A 62 -16.14 -6.74 22.49
N SER A 63 -15.93 -5.42 22.52
CA SER A 63 -16.79 -4.47 21.80
C SER A 63 -16.45 -4.43 20.32
N LYS A 64 -17.47 -4.42 19.45
CA LYS A 64 -17.31 -4.21 18.02
C LYS A 64 -17.03 -2.73 17.74
N ILE A 65 -15.95 -2.43 17.04
CA ILE A 65 -15.54 -1.08 16.66
C ILE A 65 -15.53 -0.99 15.13
N PRO A 66 -16.26 -0.04 14.53
CA PRO A 66 -16.24 0.16 13.09
C PRO A 66 -14.87 0.69 12.64
N LYS A 67 -14.33 0.17 11.55
CA LYS A 67 -13.08 0.65 10.93
C LYS A 67 -13.26 2.02 10.27
N VAL A 68 -14.47 2.33 9.82
CA VAL A 68 -14.87 3.62 9.28
C VAL A 68 -16.09 4.09 10.04
N SER A 69 -15.98 5.22 10.72
CA SER A 69 -17.09 5.86 11.42
C SER A 69 -17.54 7.08 10.63
N LEU A 70 -18.76 7.05 10.13
CA LEU A 70 -19.37 8.19 9.46
C LEU A 70 -19.95 9.18 10.48
N PRO A 71 -19.89 10.48 10.19
CA PRO A 71 -20.49 11.50 11.07
C PRO A 71 -22.01 11.33 11.14
N LYS A 72 -22.58 11.72 12.28
CA LYS A 72 -24.02 11.66 12.54
C LYS A 72 -24.71 12.99 12.18
N PHE A 73 -24.37 13.55 11.03
CA PHE A 73 -24.99 14.77 10.54
C PHE A 73 -26.41 14.50 10.01
N HIS A 74 -27.27 15.48 10.18
CA HIS A 74 -28.65 15.51 9.69
C HIS A 74 -28.88 16.61 8.67
N ASP A 75 -28.02 17.62 8.65
CA ASP A 75 -28.09 18.77 7.75
C ASP A 75 -27.27 18.48 6.47
N ASP A 76 -27.87 18.77 5.32
CA ASP A 76 -27.24 18.57 4.01
C ASP A 76 -25.98 19.42 3.82
N GLY A 77 -25.92 20.59 4.44
CA GLY A 77 -24.75 21.46 4.40
C GLY A 77 -23.56 20.85 5.12
N ASP A 78 -23.77 20.28 6.33
CA ASP A 78 -22.73 19.62 7.11
C ASP A 78 -22.26 18.33 6.41
N ILE A 79 -23.20 17.56 5.85
CA ILE A 79 -22.92 16.35 5.08
C ILE A 79 -22.04 16.67 3.87
N LEU A 80 -22.43 17.69 3.11
CA LEU A 80 -21.68 18.10 1.92
C LEU A 80 -20.30 18.68 2.29
N ALA A 81 -20.23 19.50 3.33
CA ALA A 81 -18.98 20.07 3.82
C ALA A 81 -18.00 18.97 4.26
N TRP A 82 -18.48 17.92 4.92
CA TRP A 82 -17.66 16.79 5.31
C TRP A 82 -17.19 15.99 4.10
N GLN A 83 -18.07 15.66 3.14
CA GLN A 83 -17.70 14.94 1.93
C GLN A 83 -16.67 15.69 1.08
N LEU A 84 -16.74 17.02 1.03
CA LEU A 84 -15.81 17.84 0.26
C LEU A 84 -14.48 18.12 0.97
N ARG A 85 -14.38 17.91 2.28
CA ARG A 85 -13.18 18.21 3.07
C ARG A 85 -12.46 16.99 3.60
N GLU A 86 -13.18 15.95 3.97
CA GLU A 86 -12.63 14.77 4.65
C GLU A 86 -12.88 13.47 3.91
N ASN A 87 -14.11 13.13 3.65
CA ASN A 87 -14.59 11.94 2.96
C ASN A 87 -14.09 10.59 3.54
N ILE A 88 -14.33 9.49 2.84
CA ILE A 88 -13.95 8.13 3.23
C ILE A 88 -12.77 7.59 2.40
N ALA A 89 -12.17 6.48 2.86
CA ALA A 89 -11.15 5.76 2.12
C ALA A 89 -11.66 5.32 0.73
N GLY A 90 -10.93 5.70 -0.32
CA GLY A 90 -11.28 5.43 -1.72
C GLY A 90 -12.05 6.54 -2.42
N GLU A 91 -12.50 7.57 -1.70
CA GLU A 91 -13.14 8.77 -2.25
C GLU A 91 -12.23 10.00 -2.05
N PHE A 92 -12.34 10.99 -2.94
CA PHE A 92 -11.58 12.22 -2.81
C PHE A 92 -12.41 13.29 -2.05
N PRO A 93 -11.78 14.09 -1.17
CA PRO A 93 -10.41 14.08 -0.66
C PRO A 93 -10.32 13.26 0.63
N PHE A 94 -9.72 12.10 0.64
CA PHE A 94 -9.55 11.33 1.88
C PHE A 94 -8.43 11.93 2.76
N THR A 95 -8.78 12.50 3.93
CA THR A 95 -7.84 13.24 4.80
C THR A 95 -7.53 12.56 6.13
N ALA A 96 -8.10 11.38 6.41
CA ALA A 96 -7.95 10.72 7.71
C ALA A 96 -6.53 10.24 8.05
N GLY A 97 -5.54 10.33 7.20
CA GLY A 97 -4.14 9.98 7.48
C GLY A 97 -3.84 8.50 7.77
N VAL A 98 -4.85 7.71 8.13
CA VAL A 98 -4.76 6.27 8.40
C VAL A 98 -5.71 5.52 7.48
N PHE A 99 -5.16 4.63 6.65
CA PHE A 99 -5.98 3.77 5.81
C PHE A 99 -6.58 2.62 6.66
N PRO A 100 -7.90 2.54 6.83
CA PRO A 100 -8.53 1.60 7.76
C PRO A 100 -8.59 0.17 7.23
N PHE A 101 -8.42 -0.04 5.92
CA PHE A 101 -8.50 -1.34 5.29
C PHE A 101 -7.11 -1.83 4.90
N LYS A 102 -6.59 -2.78 5.67
CA LYS A 102 -5.35 -3.51 5.37
C LYS A 102 -5.72 -4.89 4.85
N ARG A 103 -4.91 -5.45 3.97
CA ARG A 103 -5.03 -6.86 3.62
C ARG A 103 -4.76 -7.71 4.85
N GLU A 104 -5.57 -8.74 5.05
CA GLU A 104 -5.33 -9.70 6.12
C GLU A 104 -3.97 -10.38 5.92
N GLY A 105 -3.20 -10.47 7.00
CA GLY A 105 -1.85 -11.05 6.97
C GLY A 105 -0.77 -10.16 6.34
N GLU A 106 -1.07 -8.92 5.96
CA GLU A 106 -0.09 -7.97 5.46
C GLU A 106 0.55 -7.18 6.59
N ASP A 107 1.80 -7.52 6.95
CA ASP A 107 2.60 -6.70 7.84
C ASP A 107 3.15 -5.49 7.03
N PRO A 108 2.89 -4.24 7.48
CA PRO A 108 3.46 -3.06 6.86
C PRO A 108 4.98 -2.92 7.08
N THR A 109 5.56 -3.73 7.95
CA THR A 109 6.97 -3.66 8.29
C THR A 109 7.85 -4.03 7.10
N ARG A 110 8.71 -3.11 6.71
CA ARG A 110 9.68 -3.30 5.64
C ARG A 110 11.01 -3.77 6.22
N MET A 111 11.50 -4.90 5.71
CA MET A 111 12.78 -5.49 6.12
C MET A 111 13.91 -4.83 5.31
N PHE A 112 14.56 -3.84 5.91
CA PHE A 112 15.66 -3.13 5.27
C PHE A 112 17.00 -3.79 5.60
N ALA A 113 17.77 -4.14 4.57
CA ALA A 113 19.11 -4.63 4.71
C ALA A 113 19.98 -4.28 3.50
N GLY A 114 21.27 -4.21 3.74
CA GLY A 114 22.31 -4.02 2.74
C GLY A 114 23.65 -3.79 3.42
N GLU A 115 24.47 -4.84 3.49
CA GLU A 115 25.80 -4.79 4.04
C GLU A 115 26.67 -5.92 3.48
N GLY A 116 27.93 -5.65 3.24
CA GLY A 116 28.90 -6.64 2.82
C GLY A 116 28.55 -7.26 1.46
N ASP A 117 28.65 -8.58 1.41
CA ASP A 117 28.32 -9.39 0.25
C ASP A 117 26.84 -9.85 0.23
N ALA A 118 26.46 -10.55 -0.84
CA ALA A 118 25.12 -11.08 -1.02
C ALA A 118 24.74 -12.13 0.06
N PHE A 119 25.70 -12.95 0.50
CA PHE A 119 25.47 -13.97 1.53
C PHE A 119 25.09 -13.35 2.87
N ARG A 120 25.84 -12.34 3.28
CA ARG A 120 25.62 -11.63 4.55
C ARG A 120 24.28 -10.90 4.56
N THR A 121 23.96 -10.21 3.49
CA THR A 121 22.67 -9.52 3.36
C THR A 121 21.50 -10.49 3.27
N ASN A 122 21.64 -11.61 2.55
CA ASN A 122 20.63 -12.68 2.52
C ASN A 122 20.36 -13.26 3.91
N ALA A 123 21.43 -13.57 4.66
CA ALA A 123 21.29 -14.10 6.02
C ALA A 123 20.54 -13.08 6.93
N ARG A 124 20.82 -11.79 6.78
CA ARG A 124 20.09 -10.74 7.50
C ARG A 124 18.63 -10.66 7.08
N PHE A 125 18.31 -10.71 5.78
CA PHE A 125 16.94 -10.76 5.31
C PHE A 125 16.17 -11.96 5.89
N LYS A 126 16.76 -13.14 5.91
CA LYS A 126 16.16 -14.34 6.52
C LYS A 126 15.84 -14.12 7.99
N ARG A 127 16.80 -13.59 8.74
CA ARG A 127 16.65 -13.32 10.18
C ARG A 127 15.53 -12.30 10.48
N VAL A 128 15.49 -11.18 9.76
CA VAL A 128 14.49 -10.12 10.03
C VAL A 128 13.11 -10.44 9.48
N SER A 129 13.00 -11.41 8.57
CA SER A 129 11.72 -11.85 8.00
C SER A 129 11.18 -13.14 8.61
N GLU A 130 11.90 -13.71 9.58
CA GLU A 130 11.49 -14.95 10.25
C GLU A 130 10.14 -14.76 10.95
N GLY A 131 9.23 -15.71 10.75
CA GLY A 131 7.88 -15.66 11.33
C GLY A 131 6.93 -14.62 10.71
N MET A 132 7.39 -13.77 9.77
CA MET A 132 6.52 -12.77 9.14
C MET A 132 5.68 -13.39 8.01
N PRO A 133 4.37 -13.08 7.93
CA PRO A 133 3.49 -13.60 6.87
C PRO A 133 3.84 -13.04 5.50
N ALA A 134 4.25 -11.78 5.41
CA ALA A 134 4.68 -11.13 4.18
C ALA A 134 6.18 -10.81 4.23
N LYS A 135 6.87 -10.99 3.11
CA LYS A 135 8.29 -10.68 2.94
C LYS A 135 8.43 -9.39 2.14
N ARG A 136 8.72 -8.26 2.82
CA ARG A 136 8.90 -6.94 2.19
C ARG A 136 10.35 -6.52 2.25
N LEU A 137 11.14 -7.02 1.31
CA LEU A 137 12.59 -6.85 1.30
C LEU A 137 12.96 -5.50 0.67
N SER A 138 13.67 -4.68 1.41
CA SER A 138 14.17 -3.38 0.92
C SER A 138 15.70 -3.42 0.91
N THR A 139 16.28 -3.42 -0.28
CA THR A 139 17.72 -3.59 -0.47
C THR A 139 18.41 -2.25 -0.62
N ALA A 140 19.41 -2.00 0.21
CA ALA A 140 20.39 -0.94 0.02
C ALA A 140 21.63 -1.51 -0.67
N PHE A 141 22.01 -0.91 -1.79
CA PHE A 141 23.28 -1.22 -2.49
C PHE A 141 24.37 -0.29 -2.03
N ASP A 142 25.62 -0.78 -2.03
CA ASP A 142 26.77 0.04 -1.76
C ASP A 142 27.04 1.08 -2.89
N SER A 143 27.92 2.04 -2.65
CA SER A 143 28.21 3.06 -3.64
C SER A 143 28.88 2.51 -4.90
N VAL A 144 29.57 1.39 -4.80
CA VAL A 144 30.22 0.71 -5.96
C VAL A 144 29.13 0.22 -6.90
N THR A 145 28.16 -0.54 -6.40
CA THR A 145 26.99 -1.01 -7.15
C THR A 145 26.10 0.14 -7.64
N LEU A 146 25.85 1.16 -6.78
CA LEU A 146 25.00 2.32 -7.13
C LEU A 146 25.50 3.10 -8.35
N TYR A 147 26.80 3.12 -8.56
CA TYR A 147 27.42 3.85 -9.68
C TYR A 147 27.87 2.94 -10.84
N GLY A 148 27.55 1.64 -10.75
CA GLY A 148 27.87 0.68 -11.82
C GLY A 148 29.35 0.36 -11.95
N ASN A 149 30.08 0.44 -10.86
CA ASN A 149 31.48 0.00 -10.81
C ASN A 149 31.56 -1.43 -10.30
N ASP A 150 32.64 -2.12 -10.70
CA ASP A 150 32.98 -3.43 -10.16
C ASP A 150 33.82 -3.29 -8.87
N PRO A 151 33.71 -4.23 -7.93
CA PRO A 151 34.63 -4.32 -6.81
C PRO A 151 36.08 -4.41 -7.29
N HIS A 152 36.95 -3.60 -6.68
CA HIS A 152 38.35 -3.55 -7.08
C HIS A 152 39.26 -3.12 -5.89
N GLU A 153 40.52 -3.50 -5.92
CA GLU A 153 41.49 -3.17 -4.88
C GLU A 153 41.96 -1.69 -4.92
N ARG A 154 41.57 -0.92 -5.92
CA ARG A 154 41.89 0.50 -6.02
C ARG A 154 41.43 1.24 -4.76
N PRO A 155 42.22 2.19 -4.25
CA PRO A 155 41.91 2.91 -3.00
C PRO A 155 40.58 3.68 -3.04
N ASP A 156 40.16 4.13 -4.23
CA ASP A 156 38.91 4.86 -4.42
C ASP A 156 37.66 3.95 -4.40
N ILE A 157 37.85 2.62 -4.52
CA ILE A 157 36.77 1.62 -4.57
C ILE A 157 36.80 0.69 -3.36
N TYR A 158 37.97 0.15 -3.01
CA TYR A 158 38.15 -0.90 -2.01
C TYR A 158 37.39 -0.62 -0.69
N GLY A 159 37.55 0.56 -0.12
CA GLY A 159 36.91 0.93 1.14
C GLY A 159 35.42 1.16 1.08
N LYS A 160 34.82 1.10 -0.12
CA LYS A 160 33.36 1.32 -0.35
C LYS A 160 32.62 0.01 -0.62
N VAL A 161 33.34 -1.08 -0.93
CA VAL A 161 32.75 -2.39 -1.24
C VAL A 161 32.04 -2.91 0.00
N GLY A 162 30.75 -3.16 -0.12
CA GLY A 162 29.89 -3.67 0.98
C GLY A 162 29.68 -2.69 2.14
N ASN A 163 30.10 -1.43 2.00
CA ASN A 163 29.94 -0.41 3.02
C ASN A 163 28.63 0.37 2.77
N SER A 164 27.79 0.47 3.81
CA SER A 164 26.47 1.13 3.78
C SER A 164 25.50 0.56 2.72
N GLY A 165 25.72 -0.67 2.29
CA GLY A 165 24.92 -1.36 1.30
C GLY A 165 25.57 -2.67 0.87
N VAL A 166 24.83 -3.51 0.17
CA VAL A 166 25.34 -4.77 -0.38
C VAL A 166 26.06 -4.53 -1.70
N SER A 167 27.19 -5.19 -1.89
CA SER A 167 27.93 -5.22 -3.17
C SER A 167 27.35 -6.31 -4.07
N ILE A 168 26.86 -5.94 -5.25
CA ILE A 168 26.31 -6.83 -6.27
C ILE A 168 27.01 -6.50 -7.59
N ALA A 169 27.83 -7.42 -8.08
CA ALA A 169 28.56 -7.25 -9.32
C ALA A 169 28.10 -8.22 -10.41
N THR A 170 27.58 -9.36 -10.04
CA THR A 170 27.21 -10.45 -10.96
C THR A 170 25.76 -10.90 -10.78
N LEU A 171 25.25 -11.64 -11.79
CA LEU A 171 23.95 -12.31 -11.68
C LEU A 171 23.91 -13.33 -10.53
N GLU A 172 25.03 -14.01 -10.29
CA GLU A 172 25.11 -14.98 -9.20
C GLU A 172 24.99 -14.31 -7.84
N ASP A 173 25.55 -13.12 -7.66
CA ASP A 173 25.35 -12.33 -6.43
C ASP A 173 23.88 -12.02 -6.21
N MET A 174 23.14 -11.67 -7.28
CA MET A 174 21.72 -11.38 -7.22
C MET A 174 20.91 -12.63 -6.84
N LYS A 175 21.24 -13.79 -7.39
CA LYS A 175 20.62 -15.07 -7.05
C LYS A 175 20.85 -15.42 -5.58
N VAL A 176 22.07 -15.24 -5.09
CA VAL A 176 22.41 -15.44 -3.68
C VAL A 176 21.66 -14.50 -2.78
N LEU A 177 21.59 -13.20 -3.14
CA LEU A 177 20.91 -12.16 -2.36
C LEU A 177 19.47 -12.52 -2.02
N TYR A 178 18.73 -13.08 -2.97
CA TYR A 178 17.32 -13.45 -2.80
C TYR A 178 17.08 -14.95 -2.66
N SER A 179 18.14 -15.73 -2.42
CA SER A 179 18.02 -17.17 -2.22
C SER A 179 17.12 -17.51 -1.02
N GLY A 180 16.18 -18.43 -1.24
CA GLY A 180 15.21 -18.87 -0.24
C GLY A 180 13.99 -17.95 -0.09
N PHE A 181 13.88 -16.91 -0.90
CA PHE A 181 12.66 -16.12 -1.05
C PHE A 181 12.00 -16.41 -2.39
N ASP A 182 10.72 -16.72 -2.39
CA ASP A 182 9.95 -16.89 -3.62
C ASP A 182 9.57 -15.51 -4.18
N LEU A 183 10.29 -15.08 -5.22
CA LEU A 183 10.10 -13.74 -5.82
C LEU A 183 8.80 -13.60 -6.62
N THR A 184 8.10 -14.69 -6.90
CA THR A 184 6.81 -14.70 -7.60
C THR A 184 5.62 -14.82 -6.66
N ASN A 185 5.86 -15.04 -5.38
CA ASN A 185 4.80 -15.09 -4.38
C ASN A 185 4.20 -13.68 -4.18
N PRO A 186 2.86 -13.52 -4.25
CA PRO A 186 2.22 -12.22 -4.05
C PRO A 186 2.45 -11.62 -2.65
N MET A 187 2.87 -12.43 -1.66
CA MET A 187 3.26 -11.98 -0.33
C MET A 187 4.73 -11.57 -0.24
N THR A 188 5.51 -11.70 -1.32
CA THR A 188 6.89 -11.22 -1.40
C THR A 188 6.95 -9.96 -2.25
N SER A 189 7.51 -8.90 -1.71
CA SER A 189 7.78 -7.67 -2.45
C SER A 189 9.23 -7.23 -2.24
N VAL A 190 9.85 -6.77 -3.30
CA VAL A 190 11.24 -6.29 -3.27
C VAL A 190 11.26 -4.82 -3.69
N SER A 191 11.98 -4.00 -2.95
CA SER A 191 12.33 -2.65 -3.38
C SER A 191 13.84 -2.49 -3.37
N MET A 192 14.35 -1.81 -4.38
CA MET A 192 15.77 -1.62 -4.60
C MET A 192 16.06 -0.14 -4.79
N THR A 193 16.96 0.40 -3.98
CA THR A 193 17.46 1.77 -4.16
C THR A 193 18.70 1.73 -5.03
N ILE A 194 18.57 2.17 -6.29
CA ILE A 194 19.63 2.09 -7.30
C ILE A 194 19.63 3.35 -8.17
N ASN A 195 20.77 3.67 -8.77
CA ASN A 195 20.98 4.84 -9.63
C ASN A 195 21.17 4.45 -11.11
N GLY A 196 22.25 4.91 -11.75
CA GLY A 196 22.54 4.69 -13.16
C GLY A 196 22.40 3.24 -13.63
N PRO A 197 22.90 2.22 -12.93
CA PRO A 197 22.81 0.82 -13.35
C PRO A 197 21.44 0.16 -13.07
N ALA A 198 20.40 0.94 -12.78
CA ALA A 198 19.06 0.42 -12.50
C ALA A 198 18.54 -0.58 -13.56
N PRO A 199 18.69 -0.37 -14.88
CA PRO A 199 18.26 -1.34 -15.87
C PRO A 199 18.98 -2.69 -15.75
N THR A 200 20.29 -2.67 -15.46
CA THR A 200 21.10 -3.88 -15.27
C THR A 200 20.67 -4.64 -14.03
N ILE A 201 20.51 -3.97 -12.91
CA ILE A 201 20.06 -4.56 -11.65
C ILE A 201 18.65 -5.13 -11.78
N LEU A 202 17.74 -4.42 -12.47
CA LEU A 202 16.41 -4.93 -12.76
C LEU A 202 16.45 -6.18 -13.64
N ALA A 203 17.30 -6.20 -14.67
CA ALA A 203 17.47 -7.36 -15.53
C ALA A 203 18.00 -8.58 -14.74
N MET A 204 18.97 -8.39 -13.84
CA MET A 204 19.47 -9.44 -12.95
C MET A 204 18.36 -9.95 -12.01
N PHE A 205 17.55 -9.07 -11.46
CA PHE A 205 16.43 -9.43 -10.60
C PHE A 205 15.38 -10.27 -11.36
N LEU A 206 14.96 -9.81 -12.53
CA LEU A 206 14.00 -10.54 -13.36
C LEU A 206 14.53 -11.91 -13.78
N ASN A 207 15.82 -11.98 -14.17
CA ASN A 207 16.47 -13.25 -14.50
C ASN A 207 16.47 -14.19 -13.28
N THR A 208 16.78 -13.68 -12.09
CA THR A 208 16.74 -14.45 -10.84
C THR A 208 15.34 -15.03 -10.59
N ALA A 209 14.29 -14.21 -10.74
CA ALA A 209 12.91 -14.64 -10.55
C ALA A 209 12.49 -15.70 -11.58
N ILE A 210 12.88 -15.54 -12.84
CA ILE A 210 12.65 -16.53 -13.92
C ILE A 210 13.36 -17.84 -13.57
N GLN A 211 14.64 -17.80 -13.23
CA GLN A 211 15.42 -18.98 -12.91
C GLN A 211 14.84 -19.76 -11.73
N GLN A 212 14.44 -19.06 -10.66
CA GLN A 212 13.76 -19.68 -9.51
C GLN A 212 12.49 -20.45 -9.90
N ASN A 213 11.77 -19.99 -10.94
CA ASN A 213 10.59 -20.69 -11.42
C ASN A 213 10.94 -21.86 -12.34
N VAL A 214 11.92 -21.70 -13.21
CA VAL A 214 12.43 -22.81 -14.05
C VAL A 214 12.90 -23.96 -13.17
N ASP A 215 13.69 -23.67 -12.14
CA ASP A 215 14.23 -24.68 -11.21
C ASP A 215 13.16 -25.44 -10.41
N LYS A 216 11.92 -24.94 -10.34
CA LYS A 216 10.79 -25.65 -9.75
C LYS A 216 10.19 -26.74 -10.66
N TYR A 217 10.44 -26.66 -11.95
CA TYR A 217 9.85 -27.56 -12.96
C TYR A 217 10.86 -28.55 -13.53
N VAL A 218 12.13 -28.44 -13.17
CA VAL A 218 13.22 -29.39 -13.52
C VAL A 218 13.49 -30.31 -12.34
#